data_0d6146f12697cb4df0d77b0a285285a8
#
_entry.id   0d6146f12697cb4df0d77b0a285285a8
#
_cell.length_a   1.000
_cell.length_b   1.000
_cell.length_c   1.000
_cell.angle_alpha   90.00
_cell.angle_beta   90.00
_cell.angle_gamma   90.00
#
_symmetry.space_group_name_H-M   'P 1'
#
loop_
_entity.id
_entity.type
_entity.pdbx_description
1 polymer ?
#
loop_
_entity_poly.entity_id
_entity_poly.type
_entity_poly.pdbx_seq_one_letter_code
_entity_poly.pdbx_strand_id
1 'polypeptide(L)'
;GQIIDQFYRHEFDKVKLMDQPAHGACSLIKTKILKEMGGYDEQFNCQDGVDLWFRIIGKYKVKNVSLPLFFYRQHRKSISKNLKKIYKTRDKILNKHTINKKNFNNILAIIPVRGDRYGEILLALKKINKIPIIERLISELQKTASVKKILVSSPDQKILSIISKKYKSTVIAHKRNTRLARLNTPINETLKSSIRKATTKNFVPDLIIVVNVVCPFLNHKNFDAAINLIKIFNTDEVIATKKENDNFYYHNGKGLKSFQGNS
;
A
#
# COMPACT_ATOMS: atom_id res chain seq x y z
N GLY A 1 -33.43 0.29 -17.46
CA GLY A 1 -32.26 1.00 -16.95
C GLY A 1 -31.24 1.21 -18.05
N GLN A 2 -30.52 2.31 -18.00
CA GLN A 2 -29.48 2.63 -18.97
C GLN A 2 -28.16 1.95 -18.55
N ILE A 3 -27.43 1.38 -19.52
CA ILE A 3 -26.06 0.90 -19.31
C ILE A 3 -25.16 2.13 -19.27
N ILE A 4 -24.44 2.34 -18.15
CA ILE A 4 -23.57 3.51 -17.95
C ILE A 4 -22.10 3.17 -18.24
N ASP A 5 -21.71 1.92 -18.06
CA ASP A 5 -20.33 1.49 -18.24
C ASP A 5 -20.27 -0.03 -18.44
N GLN A 6 -19.20 -0.49 -19.10
CA GLN A 6 -18.88 -1.90 -19.29
C GLN A 6 -17.41 -2.11 -19.01
N PHE A 7 -17.09 -3.09 -18.17
CA PHE A 7 -15.69 -3.42 -17.85
C PHE A 7 -15.45 -4.92 -17.89
N TYR A 8 -14.22 -5.28 -18.21
CA TYR A 8 -13.73 -6.64 -18.21
C TYR A 8 -12.67 -6.81 -17.12
N ARG A 9 -12.61 -8.00 -16.54
CA ARG A 9 -11.56 -8.35 -15.59
C ARG A 9 -10.34 -8.89 -16.34
N HIS A 10 -9.16 -8.65 -15.76
CA HIS A 10 -7.91 -9.22 -16.27
C HIS A 10 -7.88 -10.73 -16.10
N GLU A 11 -7.11 -11.42 -16.94
CA GLU A 11 -6.83 -12.84 -16.76
C GLU A 11 -5.94 -13.06 -15.53
N PHE A 12 -6.31 -14.00 -14.66
CA PHE A 12 -5.59 -14.28 -13.41
C PHE A 12 -4.18 -14.82 -13.62
N ASP A 13 -3.90 -15.42 -14.78
CA ASP A 13 -2.57 -15.91 -15.13
C ASP A 13 -1.56 -14.78 -15.37
N LYS A 14 -2.03 -13.58 -15.75
CA LYS A 14 -1.21 -12.41 -16.05
C LYS A 14 -1.05 -11.44 -14.88
N VAL A 15 -2.02 -11.41 -13.98
CA VAL A 15 -2.03 -10.52 -12.82
C VAL A 15 -2.03 -11.37 -11.56
N LYS A 16 -0.87 -11.54 -10.99
CA LYS A 16 -0.68 -12.36 -9.78
C LYS A 16 -1.38 -11.75 -8.62
N LEU A 17 -2.46 -11.18 -8.50
CA LEU A 17 -2.64 -10.77 -7.19
C LEU A 17 -3.93 -10.23 -6.69
N MET A 18 -4.39 -9.22 -7.17
CA MET A 18 -5.28 -8.44 -6.33
C MET A 18 -6.57 -8.10 -7.03
N ASP A 19 -6.65 -8.49 -8.26
CA ASP A 19 -7.85 -8.32 -9.03
C ASP A 19 -8.86 -9.41 -8.61
N GLN A 20 -9.42 -9.15 -7.47
CA GLN A 20 -10.40 -10.04 -6.86
C GLN A 20 -11.60 -10.19 -7.76
N PRO A 21 -12.07 -11.41 -8.03
CA PRO A 21 -13.44 -11.60 -8.45
C PRO A 21 -14.33 -11.16 -7.28
N ALA A 22 -14.44 -9.88 -7.10
CA ALA A 22 -14.98 -9.29 -5.88
C ALA A 22 -16.49 -9.51 -5.70
N HIS A 23 -17.12 -10.31 -6.57
CA HIS A 23 -18.55 -10.44 -6.55
C HIS A 23 -18.97 -11.90 -6.61
N GLY A 24 -19.51 -12.40 -5.51
CA GLY A 24 -20.13 -13.72 -5.48
C GLY A 24 -21.17 -13.92 -6.58
N ALA A 25 -21.89 -12.87 -6.95
CA ALA A 25 -22.92 -12.91 -7.98
C ALA A 25 -22.41 -13.18 -9.41
N CYS A 26 -21.14 -12.92 -9.70
CA CYS A 26 -20.54 -13.17 -11.02
C CYS A 26 -19.45 -14.24 -10.97
N SER A 27 -19.45 -15.09 -9.95
CA SER A 27 -18.49 -16.19 -9.81
C SER A 27 -19.19 -17.52 -9.91
N LEU A 28 -18.67 -18.42 -10.73
CA LEU A 28 -19.09 -19.80 -10.81
C LEU A 28 -18.09 -20.67 -10.05
N ILE A 29 -18.55 -21.30 -8.97
CA ILE A 29 -17.69 -22.11 -8.08
C ILE A 29 -18.23 -23.53 -8.04
N LYS A 30 -17.37 -24.53 -8.19
CA LYS A 30 -17.77 -25.94 -8.00
C LYS A 30 -18.27 -26.13 -6.58
N THR A 31 -19.47 -26.70 -6.41
CA THR A 31 -20.11 -26.91 -5.09
C THR A 31 -19.21 -27.67 -4.12
N LYS A 32 -18.44 -28.65 -4.61
CA LYS A 32 -17.49 -29.39 -3.79
C LYS A 32 -16.45 -28.44 -3.17
N ILE A 33 -15.85 -27.56 -3.97
CA ILE A 33 -14.84 -26.58 -3.51
C ILE A 33 -15.48 -25.62 -2.49
N LEU A 34 -16.68 -25.12 -2.78
CA LEU A 34 -17.37 -24.21 -1.87
C LEU A 34 -17.63 -24.87 -0.51
N LYS A 35 -18.05 -26.14 -0.48
CA LYS A 35 -18.24 -26.92 0.75
C LYS A 35 -16.92 -27.16 1.48
N GLU A 36 -15.86 -27.55 0.78
CA GLU A 36 -14.51 -27.75 1.36
C GLU A 36 -13.97 -26.48 1.99
N MET A 37 -14.29 -25.31 1.44
CA MET A 37 -13.89 -24.00 1.98
C MET A 37 -14.81 -23.49 3.09
N GLY A 38 -15.87 -24.20 3.46
CA GLY A 38 -16.82 -23.79 4.50
C GLY A 38 -17.77 -22.69 4.07
N GLY A 39 -17.96 -22.46 2.77
CA GLY A 39 -18.89 -21.45 2.26
C GLY A 39 -18.41 -20.00 2.48
N TYR A 40 -19.37 -19.08 2.47
CA TYR A 40 -19.17 -17.68 2.85
C TYR A 40 -19.15 -17.55 4.37
N ASP A 41 -18.26 -16.68 4.89
CA ASP A 41 -18.20 -16.41 6.33
C ASP A 41 -19.29 -15.41 6.74
N GLU A 42 -20.26 -15.86 7.51
CA GLU A 42 -21.41 -15.08 7.97
C GLU A 42 -21.04 -13.91 8.90
N GLN A 43 -19.81 -13.89 9.45
CA GLN A 43 -19.33 -12.75 10.23
C GLN A 43 -19.14 -11.48 9.38
N PHE A 44 -19.12 -11.62 8.05
CA PHE A 44 -18.92 -10.51 7.11
C PHE A 44 -20.19 -10.19 6.34
N ASN A 45 -20.91 -9.15 6.72
CA ASN A 45 -22.10 -8.63 6.02
C ASN A 45 -21.75 -7.81 4.74
N CYS A 46 -20.49 -7.71 4.38
CA CYS A 46 -20.00 -7.17 3.11
C CYS A 46 -18.58 -7.67 2.91
N GLN A 47 -18.08 -7.67 1.65
CA GLN A 47 -16.75 -8.17 1.31
C GLN A 47 -16.49 -9.66 1.66
N ASP A 48 -17.52 -10.42 1.96
CA ASP A 48 -17.52 -11.87 2.18
C ASP A 48 -16.88 -12.64 1.01
N GLY A 49 -17.13 -12.20 -0.22
CA GLY A 49 -16.44 -12.70 -1.43
C GLY A 49 -14.93 -12.51 -1.40
N VAL A 50 -14.43 -11.45 -0.75
CA VAL A 50 -12.98 -11.22 -0.57
C VAL A 50 -12.40 -12.25 0.41
N ASP A 51 -13.08 -12.55 1.50
CA ASP A 51 -12.65 -13.59 2.44
C ASP A 51 -12.61 -14.97 1.76
N LEU A 52 -13.66 -15.32 1.02
CA LEU A 52 -13.70 -16.58 0.27
C LEU A 52 -12.57 -16.64 -0.77
N TRP A 53 -12.29 -15.54 -1.47
CA TRP A 53 -11.19 -15.45 -2.42
C TRP A 53 -9.84 -15.75 -1.77
N PHE A 54 -9.55 -15.20 -0.61
CA PHE A 54 -8.31 -15.48 0.10
C PHE A 54 -8.18 -16.95 0.54
N ARG A 55 -9.29 -17.65 0.73
CA ARG A 55 -9.27 -19.08 1.03
C ARG A 55 -9.10 -19.95 -0.21
N ILE A 56 -9.46 -19.46 -1.39
CA ILE A 56 -9.41 -20.18 -2.67
C ILE A 56 -8.07 -19.95 -3.40
N ILE A 57 -7.54 -18.71 -3.37
CA ILE A 57 -6.36 -18.34 -4.14
C ILE A 57 -5.14 -19.18 -3.73
N GLY A 58 -4.39 -19.65 -4.70
CA GLY A 58 -3.23 -20.51 -4.47
C GLY A 58 -3.55 -21.98 -4.21
N LYS A 59 -4.81 -22.34 -3.99
CA LYS A 59 -5.24 -23.75 -3.82
C LYS A 59 -5.90 -24.32 -5.05
N TYR A 60 -6.63 -23.49 -5.78
CA TYR A 60 -7.41 -23.93 -6.94
C TYR A 60 -7.10 -23.06 -8.16
N LYS A 61 -7.27 -23.64 -9.35
CA LYS A 61 -7.17 -22.91 -10.60
C LYS A 61 -8.40 -22.03 -10.79
N VAL A 62 -8.18 -20.74 -10.99
CA VAL A 62 -9.22 -19.76 -11.27
C VAL A 62 -9.02 -19.18 -12.65
N LYS A 63 -10.09 -19.02 -13.42
CA LYS A 63 -10.06 -18.39 -14.74
C LYS A 63 -11.10 -17.29 -14.82
N ASN A 64 -10.78 -16.26 -15.56
CA ASN A 64 -11.72 -15.22 -15.91
C ASN A 64 -12.41 -15.54 -17.25
N VAL A 65 -13.68 -15.21 -17.34
CA VAL A 65 -14.45 -15.25 -18.59
C VAL A 65 -14.71 -13.81 -19.00
N SER A 66 -14.01 -13.35 -20.05
CA SER A 66 -14.09 -11.97 -20.53
C SER A 66 -15.33 -11.74 -21.37
N LEU A 67 -16.51 -12.01 -20.80
CA LEU A 67 -17.82 -11.75 -21.41
C LEU A 67 -18.68 -10.91 -20.46
N PRO A 68 -19.54 -10.03 -20.96
CA PRO A 68 -20.42 -9.18 -20.18
C PRO A 68 -21.65 -9.99 -19.70
N LEU A 69 -21.44 -10.91 -18.75
CA LEU A 69 -22.45 -11.86 -18.29
C LEU A 69 -23.24 -11.37 -17.08
N PHE A 70 -22.95 -10.18 -16.56
CA PHE A 70 -23.51 -9.70 -15.32
C PHE A 70 -23.84 -8.21 -15.35
N PHE A 71 -25.09 -7.86 -15.00
CA PHE A 71 -25.54 -6.49 -14.82
C PHE A 71 -25.39 -6.05 -13.37
N TYR A 72 -24.48 -5.10 -13.10
CA TYR A 72 -24.31 -4.54 -11.77
C TYR A 72 -25.20 -3.29 -11.59
N ARG A 73 -26.32 -3.46 -10.87
CA ARG A 73 -27.22 -2.35 -10.59
C ARG A 73 -26.66 -1.40 -9.55
N GLN A 74 -26.51 -0.15 -9.94
CA GLN A 74 -26.10 0.91 -9.02
C GLN A 74 -27.30 1.68 -8.49
N HIS A 75 -27.39 1.82 -7.17
CA HIS A 75 -28.40 2.64 -6.50
C HIS A 75 -27.82 3.31 -5.24
N ARG A 76 -28.51 4.35 -4.71
CA ARG A 76 -28.02 5.13 -3.57
C ARG A 76 -27.76 4.30 -2.30
N LYS A 77 -28.51 3.23 -2.09
CA LYS A 77 -28.41 2.32 -0.91
C LYS A 77 -27.44 1.15 -1.14
N SER A 78 -26.69 1.10 -2.25
CA SER A 78 -25.72 0.02 -2.51
C SER A 78 -24.67 -0.04 -1.42
N ILE A 79 -24.38 -1.24 -0.92
CA ILE A 79 -23.33 -1.49 0.10
C ILE A 79 -21.97 -0.97 -0.38
N SER A 80 -21.69 -1.07 -1.69
CA SER A 80 -20.46 -0.57 -2.33
C SER A 80 -20.22 0.94 -2.19
N LYS A 81 -21.26 1.72 -1.83
CA LYS A 81 -21.14 3.17 -1.57
C LYS A 81 -20.72 3.49 -0.14
N ASN A 82 -20.81 2.55 0.80
CA ASN A 82 -20.39 2.73 2.18
C ASN A 82 -18.91 2.36 2.35
N LEU A 83 -18.02 3.25 1.87
CA LEU A 83 -16.57 3.04 1.91
C LEU A 83 -16.05 2.79 3.33
N LYS A 84 -16.60 3.47 4.35
CA LYS A 84 -16.19 3.27 5.74
C LYS A 84 -16.45 1.83 6.22
N LYS A 85 -17.61 1.26 5.89
CA LYS A 85 -17.97 -0.12 6.21
C LYS A 85 -17.07 -1.10 5.44
N ILE A 86 -16.85 -0.86 4.15
CA ILE A 86 -15.98 -1.68 3.29
C ILE A 86 -14.57 -1.74 3.85
N TYR A 87 -13.93 -0.60 4.13
CA TYR A 87 -12.56 -0.57 4.64
C TYR A 87 -12.45 -1.25 6.01
N LYS A 88 -13.39 -0.97 6.94
CA LYS A 88 -13.41 -1.65 8.25
C LYS A 88 -13.53 -3.17 8.13
N THR A 89 -14.34 -3.65 7.20
CA THR A 89 -14.49 -5.10 6.99
C THR A 89 -13.25 -5.69 6.34
N ARG A 90 -12.64 -5.00 5.37
CA ARG A 90 -11.37 -5.42 4.77
C ARG A 90 -10.25 -5.55 5.80
N ASP A 91 -10.11 -4.59 6.70
CA ASP A 91 -9.12 -4.66 7.79
C ASP A 91 -9.32 -5.94 8.62
N LYS A 92 -10.58 -6.30 8.95
CA LYS A 92 -10.90 -7.54 9.67
C LYS A 92 -10.53 -8.79 8.89
N ILE A 93 -10.86 -8.82 7.59
CA ILE A 93 -10.53 -9.95 6.71
C ILE A 93 -9.01 -10.11 6.59
N LEU A 94 -8.27 -9.02 6.35
CA LEU A 94 -6.81 -9.05 6.26
C LEU A 94 -6.21 -9.58 7.56
N ASN A 95 -6.65 -9.10 8.71
CA ASN A 95 -6.18 -9.57 10.01
C ASN A 95 -6.45 -11.07 10.20
N LYS A 96 -7.66 -11.56 9.88
CA LYS A 96 -8.01 -12.98 9.94
C LYS A 96 -7.04 -13.85 9.13
N HIS A 97 -6.71 -13.43 7.92
CA HIS A 97 -5.86 -14.20 7.00
C HIS A 97 -4.35 -14.10 7.28
N THR A 98 -3.94 -13.26 8.22
CA THR A 98 -2.52 -13.11 8.61
C THR A 98 -2.13 -13.86 9.88
N ILE A 99 -3.08 -14.39 10.65
CA ILE A 99 -2.84 -15.02 11.97
C ILE A 99 -1.77 -16.12 11.91
N ASN A 100 -1.78 -16.96 10.85
CA ASN A 100 -0.86 -18.09 10.69
C ASN A 100 0.22 -17.85 9.61
N LYS A 101 0.51 -16.59 9.26
CA LYS A 101 1.51 -16.26 8.24
C LYS A 101 2.84 -15.83 8.87
N LYS A 102 3.91 -15.87 8.06
CA LYS A 102 5.24 -15.42 8.49
C LYS A 102 5.17 -14.02 9.09
N ASN A 103 5.64 -13.88 10.32
CA ASN A 103 5.73 -12.58 10.97
C ASN A 103 7.03 -11.89 10.58
N PHE A 104 6.95 -10.57 10.40
CA PHE A 104 8.12 -9.71 10.35
C PHE A 104 8.39 -9.18 11.76
N ASN A 105 9.59 -9.44 12.28
CA ASN A 105 9.94 -9.07 13.64
C ASN A 105 10.64 -7.71 13.71
N ASN A 106 11.32 -7.32 12.64
CA ASN A 106 12.17 -6.14 12.58
C ASN A 106 11.77 -5.22 11.41
N ILE A 107 10.62 -4.58 11.54
CA ILE A 107 10.15 -3.62 10.53
C ILE A 107 10.81 -2.27 10.74
N LEU A 108 11.51 -1.79 9.71
CA LEU A 108 12.12 -0.45 9.64
C LEU A 108 11.30 0.46 8.74
N ALA A 109 10.80 1.57 9.29
CA ALA A 109 10.22 2.64 8.48
C ALA A 109 11.29 3.70 8.13
N ILE A 110 11.40 4.06 6.87
CA ILE A 110 12.34 5.06 6.36
C ILE A 110 11.55 6.20 5.74
N ILE A 111 11.80 7.43 6.20
CA ILE A 111 11.29 8.67 5.62
C ILE A 111 12.47 9.39 4.94
N PRO A 112 12.66 9.24 3.62
CA PRO A 112 13.67 9.96 2.90
C PRO A 112 13.19 11.39 2.62
N VAL A 113 13.95 12.38 3.11
CA VAL A 113 13.69 13.81 2.81
C VAL A 113 14.89 14.35 2.07
N ARG A 114 14.68 14.88 0.88
CA ARG A 114 15.78 15.50 0.10
C ARG A 114 16.30 16.78 0.73
N GLY A 115 16.89 17.61 0.55
CA GLY A 115 17.25 18.86 1.21
C GLY A 115 16.52 20.03 0.57
N ASP A 116 16.78 21.20 1.11
CA ASP A 116 16.16 22.46 0.72
C ASP A 116 16.36 22.78 -0.78
N ARG A 117 17.51 22.43 -1.34
CA ARG A 117 17.83 22.62 -2.77
C ARG A 117 16.77 22.03 -3.72
N TYR A 118 15.99 21.06 -3.27
CA TYR A 118 14.97 20.37 -4.07
C TYR A 118 13.54 20.67 -3.59
N GLY A 119 13.36 21.63 -2.69
CA GLY A 119 12.06 22.05 -2.16
C GLY A 119 11.40 21.06 -1.19
N GLU A 120 11.95 19.88 -0.98
CA GLU A 120 11.31 18.86 -0.13
C GLU A 120 11.36 19.19 1.35
N ILE A 121 12.33 19.96 1.83
CA ILE A 121 12.39 20.38 3.22
C ILE A 121 11.20 21.29 3.57
N LEU A 122 10.86 22.20 2.66
CA LEU A 122 9.70 23.09 2.84
C LEU A 122 8.41 22.26 2.91
N LEU A 123 8.27 21.24 2.07
CA LEU A 123 7.14 20.33 2.10
C LEU A 123 7.10 19.53 3.42
N ALA A 124 8.21 18.96 3.85
CA ALA A 124 8.29 18.18 5.08
C ALA A 124 7.89 19.00 6.32
N LEU A 125 8.23 20.28 6.34
CA LEU A 125 7.89 21.22 7.44
C LEU A 125 6.55 21.93 7.25
N LYS A 126 5.94 21.84 6.06
CA LYS A 126 4.61 22.42 5.82
C LYS A 126 3.61 21.81 6.78
N LYS A 127 2.78 22.68 7.37
CA LYS A 127 1.79 22.28 8.37
C LYS A 127 0.44 21.96 7.74
N ILE A 128 -0.15 20.87 8.17
CA ILE A 128 -1.56 20.54 7.95
C ILE A 128 -2.22 20.48 9.33
N ASN A 129 -3.23 21.31 9.55
CA ASN A 129 -3.87 21.47 10.85
C ASN A 129 -2.82 21.73 11.98
N LYS A 130 -1.92 22.70 11.75
CA LYS A 130 -0.85 23.11 12.68
C LYS A 130 0.26 22.07 12.91
N ILE A 131 0.18 20.87 12.35
CA ILE A 131 1.16 19.79 12.53
C ILE A 131 2.02 19.68 11.25
N PRO A 132 3.36 19.73 11.34
CA PRO A 132 4.24 19.49 10.21
C PRO A 132 4.02 18.10 9.60
N ILE A 133 4.11 18.01 8.27
CA ILE A 133 3.86 16.74 7.54
C ILE A 133 4.76 15.62 8.06
N ILE A 134 6.04 15.90 8.26
CA ILE A 134 6.99 14.89 8.75
C ILE A 134 6.61 14.36 10.14
N GLU A 135 6.14 15.23 11.03
CA GLU A 135 5.70 14.84 12.37
C GLU A 135 4.42 14.02 12.34
N ARG A 136 3.50 14.38 11.43
CA ARG A 136 2.30 13.61 11.19
C ARG A 136 2.62 12.19 10.74
N LEU A 137 3.51 12.03 9.76
CA LEU A 137 3.93 10.71 9.28
C LEU A 137 4.63 9.88 10.36
N ILE A 138 5.52 10.50 11.15
CA ILE A 138 6.17 9.84 12.29
C ILE A 138 5.13 9.36 13.31
N SER A 139 4.16 10.20 13.66
CA SER A 139 3.09 9.84 14.60
C SER A 139 2.26 8.65 14.09
N GLU A 140 1.92 8.60 12.81
CA GLU A 140 1.19 7.46 12.24
C GLU A 140 2.04 6.17 12.20
N LEU A 141 3.34 6.29 11.93
CA LEU A 141 4.26 5.14 12.00
C LEU A 141 4.44 4.62 13.44
N GLN A 142 4.44 5.50 14.43
CA GLN A 142 4.51 5.11 15.85
C GLN A 142 3.24 4.38 16.33
N LYS A 143 2.08 4.65 15.71
CA LYS A 143 0.82 3.92 15.96
C LYS A 143 0.79 2.53 15.32
N THR A 144 1.69 2.25 14.36
CA THR A 144 1.80 0.96 13.69
C THR A 144 2.60 0.01 14.57
N ALA A 145 1.92 -0.85 15.31
CA ALA A 145 2.51 -1.68 16.38
C ALA A 145 3.67 -2.58 15.90
N SER A 146 3.67 -2.99 14.65
CA SER A 146 4.70 -3.84 14.05
C SER A 146 5.97 -3.09 13.63
N VAL A 147 5.94 -1.75 13.53
CA VAL A 147 7.12 -0.94 13.22
C VAL A 147 8.02 -0.85 14.45
N LYS A 148 9.25 -1.32 14.36
CA LYS A 148 10.21 -1.35 15.47
C LYS A 148 11.15 -0.16 15.49
N LYS A 149 11.55 0.34 14.30
CA LYS A 149 12.39 1.53 14.21
C LYS A 149 11.89 2.45 13.09
N ILE A 150 12.01 3.75 13.33
CA ILE A 150 11.74 4.81 12.35
C ILE A 150 13.03 5.56 12.10
N LEU A 151 13.35 5.81 10.84
CA LEU A 151 14.54 6.54 10.44
C LEU A 151 14.16 7.66 9.46
N VAL A 152 14.58 8.88 9.78
CA VAL A 152 14.51 10.02 8.86
C VAL A 152 15.87 10.22 8.23
N SER A 153 15.94 10.12 6.90
CA SER A 153 17.18 10.26 6.14
C SER A 153 17.20 11.57 5.35
N SER A 154 18.10 12.48 5.69
CA SER A 154 18.23 13.76 5.00
C SER A 154 19.69 14.22 4.93
N PRO A 155 20.12 14.94 3.88
CA PRO A 155 21.39 15.67 3.88
C PRO A 155 21.29 16.96 4.70
N ASP A 156 20.09 17.44 5.00
CA ASP A 156 19.84 18.74 5.60
C ASP A 156 19.86 18.70 7.12
N GLN A 157 20.74 19.53 7.71
CA GLN A 157 20.95 19.59 9.14
C GLN A 157 19.73 20.15 9.90
N LYS A 158 18.95 21.03 9.28
CA LYS A 158 17.75 21.63 9.90
C LYS A 158 16.70 20.57 10.23
N ILE A 159 16.38 19.69 9.26
CA ILE A 159 15.46 18.55 9.49
C ILE A 159 16.02 17.65 10.58
N LEU A 160 17.30 17.26 10.48
CA LEU A 160 17.92 16.32 11.42
C LEU A 160 17.93 16.88 12.84
N SER A 161 18.19 18.18 13.01
CA SER A 161 18.17 18.86 14.32
C SER A 161 16.75 18.84 14.94
N ILE A 162 15.72 19.10 14.13
CA ILE A 162 14.33 19.02 14.60
C ILE A 162 14.00 17.59 15.07
N ILE A 163 14.37 16.59 14.28
CA ILE A 163 14.10 15.18 14.61
C ILE A 163 14.85 14.75 15.88
N SER A 164 16.15 15.04 15.94
CA SER A 164 16.97 14.67 17.12
C SER A 164 16.50 15.36 18.41
N LYS A 165 16.08 16.62 18.31
CA LYS A 165 15.60 17.41 19.45
C LYS A 165 14.25 16.90 19.98
N LYS A 166 13.32 16.60 19.04
CA LYS A 166 11.95 16.26 19.40
C LYS A 166 11.75 14.78 19.72
N TYR A 167 12.38 13.90 18.97
CA TYR A 167 12.15 12.45 19.08
C TYR A 167 13.28 11.67 19.75
N LYS A 168 14.42 12.32 20.03
CA LYS A 168 15.57 11.72 20.74
C LYS A 168 15.90 10.32 20.20
N SER A 169 15.72 9.29 21.04
CA SER A 169 16.05 7.89 20.71
C SER A 169 14.93 7.15 19.96
N THR A 170 13.73 7.72 19.85
CA THR A 170 12.58 7.01 19.23
C THR A 170 12.59 7.06 17.71
N VAL A 171 13.29 8.04 17.12
CA VAL A 171 13.46 8.19 15.67
C VAL A 171 14.94 8.42 15.37
N ILE A 172 15.50 7.63 14.48
CA ILE A 172 16.88 7.75 14.04
C ILE A 172 17.01 8.90 13.06
N ALA A 173 17.78 9.94 13.42
CA ALA A 173 18.17 10.99 12.50
C ALA A 173 19.42 10.54 11.73
N HIS A 174 19.29 10.34 10.41
CA HIS A 174 20.38 9.87 9.54
C HIS A 174 20.82 10.96 8.57
N LYS A 175 22.01 11.51 8.80
CA LYS A 175 22.68 12.41 7.87
C LYS A 175 23.22 11.60 6.69
N ARG A 176 22.57 11.71 5.53
CA ARG A 176 23.07 11.07 4.31
C ARG A 176 23.93 12.00 3.47
N ASN A 177 24.77 11.42 2.64
CA ASN A 177 25.57 12.19 1.68
C ASN A 177 24.65 12.95 0.72
N THR A 178 25.02 14.21 0.41
CA THR A 178 24.28 15.08 -0.52
C THR A 178 24.13 14.46 -1.92
N ARG A 179 25.10 13.66 -2.37
CA ARG A 179 25.01 12.92 -3.63
C ARG A 179 23.76 12.03 -3.69
N LEU A 180 23.42 11.38 -2.58
CA LEU A 180 22.24 10.50 -2.48
C LEU A 180 20.90 11.26 -2.48
N ALA A 181 20.92 12.58 -2.43
CA ALA A 181 19.73 13.41 -2.49
C ALA A 181 19.47 14.01 -3.89
N ARG A 182 20.35 13.79 -4.86
CA ARG A 182 20.18 14.30 -6.23
C ARG A 182 18.98 13.63 -6.91
N LEU A 183 18.34 14.36 -7.83
CA LEU A 183 17.13 13.88 -8.54
C LEU A 183 17.41 12.63 -9.37
N ASN A 184 18.57 12.54 -9.96
CA ASN A 184 19.01 11.40 -10.78
C ASN A 184 19.64 10.24 -10.00
N THR A 185 19.69 10.32 -8.67
CA THR A 185 20.20 9.22 -7.85
C THR A 185 19.05 8.27 -7.51
N PRO A 186 19.16 6.96 -7.84
CA PRO A 186 18.15 5.98 -7.51
C PRO A 186 17.89 5.92 -6.00
N ILE A 187 16.63 5.80 -5.62
CA ILE A 187 16.21 5.72 -4.20
C ILE A 187 16.89 4.56 -3.46
N ASN A 188 17.19 3.47 -4.16
CA ASN A 188 17.83 2.28 -3.60
C ASN A 188 19.16 2.56 -2.91
N GLU A 189 19.96 3.51 -3.39
CA GLU A 189 21.22 3.90 -2.73
C GLU A 189 20.94 4.57 -1.37
N THR A 190 19.91 5.41 -1.31
CA THR A 190 19.45 6.02 -0.05
C THR A 190 18.95 4.96 0.93
N LEU A 191 18.16 3.99 0.45
CA LEU A 191 17.64 2.91 1.28
C LEU A 191 18.78 2.06 1.83
N LYS A 192 19.75 1.63 1.00
CA LYS A 192 20.94 0.88 1.43
C LYS A 192 21.72 1.63 2.53
N SER A 193 21.93 2.93 2.37
CA SER A 193 22.60 3.76 3.38
C SER A 193 21.80 3.83 4.69
N SER A 194 20.48 3.99 4.60
CA SER A 194 19.59 4.06 5.75
C SER A 194 19.50 2.74 6.51
N ILE A 195 19.42 1.61 5.79
CA ILE A 195 19.42 0.26 6.35
C ILE A 195 20.70 0.02 7.15
N ARG A 196 21.88 0.30 6.54
CA ARG A 196 23.16 0.15 7.24
C ARG A 196 23.21 0.98 8.52
N LYS A 197 22.65 2.20 8.51
CA LYS A 197 22.60 3.07 9.70
C LYS A 197 21.68 2.51 10.79
N ALA A 198 20.59 1.88 10.43
CA ALA A 198 19.62 1.34 11.38
C ALA A 198 20.00 -0.06 11.92
N THR A 199 20.78 -0.81 11.14
CA THR A 199 21.22 -2.18 11.49
C THR A 199 22.16 -2.16 12.68
N THR A 200 21.90 -3.04 13.65
CA THR A 200 22.72 -3.30 14.83
C THR A 200 22.78 -4.80 15.07
N LYS A 201 23.62 -5.28 16.03
CA LYS A 201 23.68 -6.70 16.40
C LYS A 201 22.28 -7.29 16.73
N ASN A 202 21.41 -6.47 17.36
CA ASN A 202 20.09 -6.90 17.82
C ASN A 202 18.95 -6.47 16.91
N PHE A 203 19.23 -5.83 15.75
CA PHE A 203 18.23 -5.36 14.82
C PHE A 203 18.74 -5.41 13.39
N VAL A 204 18.29 -6.39 12.65
CA VAL A 204 18.45 -6.50 11.21
C VAL A 204 17.05 -6.41 10.60
N PRO A 205 16.74 -5.38 9.79
CA PRO A 205 15.43 -5.27 9.18
C PRO A 205 15.10 -6.46 8.27
N ASP A 206 13.92 -7.02 8.48
CA ASP A 206 13.33 -8.09 7.64
C ASP A 206 12.20 -7.57 6.74
N LEU A 207 11.69 -6.36 7.02
CA LEU A 207 10.78 -5.60 6.16
C LEU A 207 11.08 -4.11 6.26
N ILE A 208 10.94 -3.41 5.14
CA ILE A 208 11.16 -1.96 5.04
C ILE A 208 9.89 -1.28 4.54
N ILE A 209 9.48 -0.22 5.24
CA ILE A 209 8.41 0.67 4.80
C ILE A 209 9.06 1.98 4.36
N VAL A 210 8.88 2.37 3.11
CA VAL A 210 9.33 3.66 2.59
C VAL A 210 8.16 4.62 2.55
N VAL A 211 8.28 5.74 3.29
CA VAL A 211 7.20 6.73 3.41
C VAL A 211 7.66 8.07 2.85
N ASN A 212 7.02 8.51 1.78
CA ASN A 212 7.37 9.79 1.16
C ASN A 212 6.53 10.93 1.75
N VAL A 213 7.18 12.10 1.98
CA VAL A 213 6.52 13.32 2.49
C VAL A 213 5.48 13.90 1.54
N VAL A 214 5.48 13.53 0.27
CA VAL A 214 4.42 13.90 -0.70
C VAL A 214 3.10 13.19 -0.45
N CYS A 215 3.08 12.18 0.43
CA CYS A 215 1.88 11.43 0.80
C CYS A 215 1.46 11.71 2.26
N PRO A 216 1.05 12.95 2.61
CA PRO A 216 0.86 13.39 4.00
C PRO A 216 -0.34 12.77 4.71
N PHE A 217 -1.23 12.11 3.97
CA PHE A 217 -2.47 11.53 4.50
C PHE A 217 -2.40 10.01 4.74
N LEU A 218 -1.24 9.39 4.52
CA LEU A 218 -1.02 8.02 4.95
C LEU A 218 -1.16 7.91 6.47
N ASN A 219 -1.82 6.84 6.90
CA ASN A 219 -2.07 6.58 8.32
C ASN A 219 -1.68 5.13 8.68
N HIS A 220 -1.65 4.83 9.98
CA HIS A 220 -1.26 3.52 10.50
C HIS A 220 -2.02 2.35 9.86
N LYS A 221 -3.32 2.52 9.54
CA LYS A 221 -4.11 1.46 8.87
C LYS A 221 -3.61 1.15 7.46
N ASN A 222 -3.11 2.15 6.74
CA ASN A 222 -2.52 1.93 5.42
C ASN A 222 -1.23 1.10 5.54
N PHE A 223 -0.40 1.38 6.56
CA PHE A 223 0.83 0.62 6.81
C PHE A 223 0.51 -0.82 7.24
N ASP A 224 -0.42 -1.00 8.18
CA ASP A 224 -0.88 -2.32 8.63
C ASP A 224 -1.47 -3.13 7.45
N ALA A 225 -2.26 -2.50 6.60
CA ALA A 225 -2.82 -3.15 5.40
C ALA A 225 -1.71 -3.61 4.44
N ALA A 226 -0.70 -2.77 4.17
CA ALA A 226 0.42 -3.12 3.30
C ALA A 226 1.23 -4.29 3.87
N ILE A 227 1.53 -4.28 5.17
CA ILE A 227 2.22 -5.38 5.86
C ILE A 227 1.41 -6.67 5.76
N ASN A 228 0.09 -6.61 5.99
CA ASN A 228 -0.79 -7.76 5.91
C ASN A 228 -0.86 -8.33 4.49
N LEU A 229 -0.86 -7.47 3.46
CA LEU A 229 -0.84 -7.90 2.07
C LEU A 229 0.45 -8.67 1.72
N ILE A 230 1.61 -8.19 2.15
CA ILE A 230 2.87 -8.93 1.97
C ILE A 230 2.80 -10.30 2.62
N LYS A 231 2.25 -10.39 3.84
CA LYS A 231 2.10 -11.67 4.56
C LYS A 231 1.14 -12.62 3.86
N ILE A 232 -0.02 -12.14 3.39
CA ILE A 232 -1.06 -12.98 2.79
C ILE A 232 -0.59 -13.56 1.46
N PHE A 233 -0.01 -12.71 0.62
CA PHE A 233 0.35 -13.07 -0.76
C PHE A 233 1.80 -13.53 -0.90
N ASN A 234 2.60 -13.47 0.17
CA ASN A 234 4.03 -13.78 0.14
C ASN A 234 4.74 -13.09 -1.02
N THR A 235 4.44 -11.81 -1.22
CA THR A 235 5.02 -10.98 -2.27
C THR A 235 6.24 -10.24 -1.75
N ASP A 236 7.16 -9.90 -2.64
CA ASP A 236 8.39 -9.17 -2.29
C ASP A 236 8.13 -7.69 -2.04
N GLU A 237 7.09 -7.13 -2.67
CA GLU A 237 6.80 -5.70 -2.63
C GLU A 237 5.30 -5.42 -2.68
N VAL A 238 4.88 -4.35 -1.99
CA VAL A 238 3.54 -3.75 -2.08
C VAL A 238 3.68 -2.25 -2.27
N ILE A 239 3.06 -1.73 -3.32
CA ILE A 239 3.10 -0.30 -3.68
C ILE A 239 1.71 0.30 -3.47
N ALA A 240 1.66 1.41 -2.73
CA ALA A 240 0.45 2.20 -2.61
C ALA A 240 0.21 3.00 -3.89
N THR A 241 -0.95 2.85 -4.48
CA THR A 241 -1.36 3.57 -5.68
C THR A 241 -2.64 4.34 -5.47
N LYS A 242 -2.84 5.37 -6.26
CA LYS A 242 -4.11 6.11 -6.35
C LYS A 242 -4.64 5.94 -7.76
N LYS A 243 -5.93 5.64 -7.89
CA LYS A 243 -6.59 5.68 -9.20
C LYS A 243 -6.61 7.13 -9.69
N GLU A 244 -6.06 7.37 -10.85
CA GLU A 244 -6.10 8.66 -11.54
C GLU A 244 -6.93 8.51 -12.82
N ASN A 245 -7.79 9.48 -13.09
CA ASN A 245 -8.65 9.48 -14.28
C ASN A 245 -8.14 10.47 -15.35
N ASP A 246 -7.00 11.12 -15.09
CA ASP A 246 -6.39 12.06 -16.02
C ASP A 246 -5.72 11.32 -17.19
N ASN A 247 -5.68 11.96 -18.34
CA ASN A 247 -4.96 11.45 -19.50
C ASN A 247 -3.47 11.73 -19.33
N PHE A 248 -2.66 10.69 -19.32
CA PHE A 248 -1.21 10.78 -19.23
C PHE A 248 -0.58 10.64 -20.62
N TYR A 249 0.41 11.49 -20.90
CA TYR A 249 1.17 11.47 -22.14
C TYR A 249 2.66 11.40 -21.82
N TYR A 250 3.41 10.69 -22.66
CA TYR A 250 4.87 10.69 -22.60
C TYR A 250 5.46 11.11 -23.93
N HIS A 251 6.61 11.75 -23.91
CA HIS A 251 7.32 12.15 -25.12
C HIS A 251 8.25 11.02 -25.57
N ASN A 252 8.07 10.52 -26.78
CA ASN A 252 8.84 9.40 -27.33
C ASN A 252 10.01 9.82 -28.25
N GLY A 253 10.41 11.11 -28.21
CA GLY A 253 11.41 11.70 -29.09
C GLY A 253 10.82 12.32 -30.36
N LYS A 254 9.66 11.88 -30.83
CA LYS A 254 8.98 12.37 -32.04
C LYS A 254 7.65 13.10 -31.76
N GLY A 255 7.17 13.06 -30.52
CA GLY A 255 5.92 13.70 -30.11
C GLY A 255 5.33 13.09 -28.85
N LEU A 256 4.15 13.58 -28.43
CA LEU A 256 3.43 13.08 -27.29
C LEU A 256 2.63 11.82 -27.68
N LYS A 257 2.78 10.76 -26.88
CA LYS A 257 1.96 9.54 -26.96
C LYS A 257 1.20 9.34 -25.67
N SER A 258 -0.07 8.94 -25.77
CA SER A 258 -0.89 8.61 -24.61
C SER A 258 -0.35 7.36 -23.91
N PHE A 259 -0.36 7.38 -22.58
CA PHE A 259 -0.10 6.20 -21.74
C PHE A 259 -1.27 5.21 -21.74
N GLN A 260 -2.45 5.66 -22.14
CA GLN A 260 -3.58 4.74 -22.31
C GLN A 260 -3.28 3.90 -23.54
N GLY A 261 -2.96 2.62 -23.30
CA GLY A 261 -2.89 1.63 -24.36
C GLY A 261 -4.20 1.65 -25.13
N ASN A 262 -4.11 1.51 -26.44
CA ASN A 262 -5.25 1.38 -27.32
C ASN A 262 -6.23 0.37 -26.70
N SER A 263 -7.40 0.87 -26.31
CA SER A 263 -8.58 0.06 -25.99
C SER A 263 -9.10 -0.58 -27.27
#